data_085ed971a1cb8a3a85bdedba63f0c388
#
_entry.id   085ed971a1cb8a3a85bdedba63f0c388
#
_cell.length_a   1.000
_cell.length_b   1.000
_cell.length_c   1.000
_cell.angle_alpha   90.00
_cell.angle_beta   90.00
_cell.angle_gamma   90.00
#
_symmetry.space_group_name_H-M   'P 1'
#
loop_
_entity.id
_entity.type
_entity.pdbx_description
1 polymer ?
#
loop_
_entity_poly.entity_id
_entity_poly.type
_entity_poly.pdbx_seq_one_letter_code
_entity_poly.pdbx_strand_id
1 'polypeptide(L)'
;NKITTSHIQQLKLFTREHYLGQLNIEFEEEPSEKALKINEEAAKLVAFPLQNALEYQQALLCSEQDTLTGIKNRNAMDSALEKACDASKRYNTDLSILMIDIDHFKKVNDTYGHLTGDKILQRLTAVLKQSCRLADEAFRFGGEEFLMLLQNTAQDGALEMAERIRKSIEINDFGGVLEEKDLPLTVSIGVAQRDLNDDIQQLIEKADQSLYFAKRHGRNQSIVYSEEIKNDSPSS
;
A
#
# COMPACT_ATOMS: atom_id res chain seq x y z
N ASN A 1 49.30 0.00 -11.98
CA ASN A 1 48.50 0.59 -10.93
C ASN A 1 48.69 2.11 -10.96
N LYS A 2 47.85 2.83 -11.72
CA LYS A 2 47.74 4.26 -11.62
C LYS A 2 46.77 4.53 -10.43
N ILE A 3 47.28 5.10 -9.36
CA ILE A 3 46.48 5.69 -8.31
C ILE A 3 45.92 7.01 -8.94
N THR A 4 44.69 6.97 -9.37
CA THR A 4 43.98 8.16 -9.83
C THR A 4 43.57 8.91 -8.55
N THR A 5 44.27 9.99 -8.21
CA THR A 5 43.82 10.93 -7.20
C THR A 5 42.62 11.66 -7.78
N SER A 6 41.40 11.30 -7.37
CA SER A 6 40.20 12.04 -7.75
C SER A 6 40.11 13.34 -6.95
N HIS A 7 40.03 14.45 -7.65
CA HIS A 7 39.74 15.74 -7.03
C HIS A 7 38.24 15.88 -6.83
N ILE A 8 37.80 16.13 -5.59
CA ILE A 8 36.39 16.21 -5.24
C ILE A 8 36.06 17.61 -4.77
N GLN A 9 35.11 18.26 -5.41
CA GLN A 9 34.48 19.50 -4.91
C GLN A 9 33.18 19.15 -4.19
N GLN A 10 33.05 19.56 -2.92
CA GLN A 10 31.85 19.39 -2.13
C GLN A 10 31.08 20.70 -2.05
N LEU A 11 29.85 20.70 -2.53
CA LEU A 11 28.98 21.87 -2.52
C LEU A 11 27.75 21.58 -1.68
N LYS A 12 27.51 22.42 -0.66
CA LYS A 12 26.28 22.30 0.13
C LYS A 12 25.15 23.06 -0.57
N LEU A 13 24.02 22.39 -0.74
CA LEU A 13 22.83 22.97 -1.35
C LEU A 13 21.93 23.58 -0.29
N PHE A 14 21.72 24.90 -0.37
CA PHE A 14 20.86 25.64 0.54
C PHE A 14 19.83 26.44 -0.26
N THR A 15 18.63 26.55 0.28
CA THR A 15 17.73 27.67 0.02
C THR A 15 17.81 28.67 1.19
N ARG A 16 17.01 29.75 1.16
CA ARG A 16 17.04 30.75 2.23
C ARG A 16 16.75 30.17 3.62
N GLU A 17 16.00 29.08 3.71
CA GLU A 17 15.46 28.54 4.97
C GLU A 17 15.85 27.08 5.23
N HIS A 18 16.32 26.32 4.22
CA HIS A 18 16.54 24.89 4.36
C HIS A 18 17.85 24.41 3.76
N TYR A 19 18.50 23.49 4.47
CA TYR A 19 19.59 22.67 3.94
C TYR A 19 18.99 21.48 3.19
N LEU A 20 19.30 21.34 1.90
CA LEU A 20 18.75 20.31 1.03
C LEU A 20 19.66 19.09 0.88
N GLY A 21 20.95 19.25 1.14
CA GLY A 21 21.92 18.18 0.96
C GLY A 21 23.26 18.68 0.43
N GLN A 22 24.07 17.75 -0.06
CA GLN A 22 25.43 17.99 -0.55
C GLN A 22 25.58 17.39 -1.94
N LEU A 23 26.16 18.18 -2.86
CA LEU A 23 26.57 17.74 -4.19
C LEU A 23 28.09 17.48 -4.16
N ASN A 24 28.52 16.30 -4.55
CA ASN A 24 29.92 15.95 -4.74
C ASN A 24 30.21 15.89 -6.23
N ILE A 25 31.18 16.66 -6.69
CA ILE A 25 31.61 16.70 -8.09
C ILE A 25 33.03 16.15 -8.14
N GLU A 26 33.23 15.07 -8.87
CA GLU A 26 34.52 14.45 -9.10
C GLU A 26 35.11 14.94 -10.40
N PHE A 27 36.40 15.25 -10.39
CA PHE A 27 37.17 15.69 -11.56
C PHE A 27 38.29 14.66 -11.83
N GLU A 28 38.52 14.38 -13.09
CA GLU A 28 39.64 13.53 -13.53
C GLU A 28 40.99 14.25 -13.42
N GLU A 29 40.98 15.59 -13.49
CA GLU A 29 42.14 16.44 -13.38
C GLU A 29 41.84 17.60 -12.37
N GLU A 30 42.88 18.29 -11.91
CA GLU A 30 42.71 19.43 -11.00
C GLU A 30 41.84 20.54 -11.61
N PRO A 31 40.70 20.89 -11.01
CA PRO A 31 39.77 21.85 -11.57
C PRO A 31 40.34 23.29 -11.53
N SER A 32 40.10 24.05 -12.59
CA SER A 32 40.43 25.47 -12.59
C SER A 32 39.53 26.27 -11.64
N GLU A 33 40.00 27.42 -11.14
CA GLU A 33 39.18 28.33 -10.30
C GLU A 33 37.86 28.74 -10.99
N LYS A 34 37.90 28.89 -12.31
CA LYS A 34 36.72 29.20 -13.10
C LYS A 34 35.68 28.05 -13.07
N ALA A 35 36.13 26.81 -13.16
CA ALA A 35 35.28 25.64 -13.06
C ALA A 35 34.62 25.53 -11.67
N LEU A 36 35.39 25.73 -10.62
CA LEU A 36 34.89 25.71 -9.24
C LEU A 36 33.79 26.77 -9.01
N LYS A 37 33.99 28.01 -9.51
CA LYS A 37 33.01 29.11 -9.42
C LYS A 37 31.73 28.79 -10.20
N ILE A 38 31.86 28.24 -11.42
CA ILE A 38 30.69 27.81 -12.22
C ILE A 38 29.85 26.77 -11.49
N ASN A 39 30.50 25.82 -10.86
CA ASN A 39 29.80 24.78 -10.09
C ASN A 39 29.06 25.35 -8.86
N GLU A 40 29.67 26.34 -8.18
CA GLU A 40 29.00 27.03 -7.07
C GLU A 40 27.76 27.80 -7.54
N GLU A 41 27.84 28.50 -8.68
CA GLU A 41 26.68 29.19 -9.26
C GLU A 41 25.62 28.22 -9.71
N ALA A 42 26.02 27.13 -10.37
CA ALA A 42 25.09 26.05 -10.77
C ALA A 42 24.40 25.42 -9.56
N ALA A 43 25.12 25.16 -8.49
CA ALA A 43 24.52 24.62 -7.27
C ALA A 43 23.45 25.55 -6.67
N LYS A 44 23.65 26.87 -6.70
CA LYS A 44 22.64 27.85 -6.28
C LYS A 44 21.40 27.83 -7.17
N LEU A 45 21.59 27.70 -8.49
CA LEU A 45 20.49 27.64 -9.46
C LEU A 45 19.65 26.36 -9.34
N VAL A 46 20.27 25.24 -8.97
CA VAL A 46 19.60 23.94 -8.83
C VAL A 46 18.87 23.80 -7.47
N ALA A 47 19.31 24.52 -6.44
CA ALA A 47 18.78 24.38 -5.08
C ALA A 47 17.26 24.60 -5.01
N PHE A 48 16.74 25.68 -5.61
CA PHE A 48 15.32 26.00 -5.56
C PHE A 48 14.42 25.03 -6.36
N PRO A 49 14.73 24.66 -7.61
CA PRO A 49 14.03 23.59 -8.31
C PRO A 49 14.05 22.25 -7.57
N LEU A 50 15.17 21.91 -6.92
CA LEU A 50 15.30 20.68 -6.14
C LEU A 50 14.38 20.71 -4.90
N GLN A 51 14.33 21.83 -4.19
CA GLN A 51 13.38 22.01 -3.08
C GLN A 51 11.94 21.79 -3.53
N ASN A 52 11.51 22.45 -4.61
CA ASN A 52 10.17 22.32 -5.13
C ASN A 52 9.84 20.87 -5.53
N ALA A 53 10.81 20.16 -6.14
CA ALA A 53 10.66 18.77 -6.50
C ALA A 53 10.52 17.86 -5.28
N LEU A 54 11.30 18.10 -4.22
CA LEU A 54 11.21 17.36 -2.96
C LEU A 54 9.88 17.63 -2.23
N GLU A 55 9.45 18.88 -2.16
CA GLU A 55 8.16 19.26 -1.56
C GLU A 55 6.98 18.65 -2.34
N TYR A 56 7.03 18.68 -3.68
CA TYR A 56 6.04 18.03 -4.52
C TYR A 56 6.01 16.51 -4.31
N GLN A 57 7.16 15.87 -4.26
CA GLN A 57 7.27 14.43 -4.00
C GLN A 57 6.74 14.07 -2.61
N GLN A 58 7.03 14.88 -1.60
CA GLN A 58 6.50 14.69 -0.25
C GLN A 58 4.98 14.89 -0.19
N ALA A 59 4.44 15.88 -0.90
CA ALA A 59 3.01 16.09 -1.02
C ALA A 59 2.31 14.91 -1.71
N LEU A 60 2.91 14.34 -2.76
CA LEU A 60 2.43 13.12 -3.41
C LEU A 60 2.41 11.93 -2.46
N LEU A 61 3.51 11.69 -1.74
CA LEU A 61 3.59 10.60 -0.76
C LEU A 61 2.54 10.75 0.34
N CYS A 62 2.31 11.96 0.84
CA CYS A 62 1.22 12.25 1.80
C CYS A 62 -0.16 12.05 1.17
N SER A 63 -0.31 12.31 -0.15
CA SER A 63 -1.55 12.09 -0.89
C SER A 63 -1.84 10.63 -1.19
N GLU A 64 -0.84 9.74 -1.16
CA GLU A 64 -0.97 8.31 -1.44
C GLU A 64 -1.14 7.44 -0.20
N GLN A 65 -0.98 7.99 1.00
CA GLN A 65 -1.11 7.25 2.26
C GLN A 65 -2.39 7.61 3.00
N ASP A 66 -2.94 6.63 3.69
CA ASP A 66 -4.00 6.84 4.67
C ASP A 66 -3.39 7.36 5.98
N THR A 67 -3.87 8.49 6.46
CA THR A 67 -3.29 9.21 7.61
C THR A 67 -3.42 8.47 8.94
N LEU A 68 -4.46 7.62 9.08
CA LEU A 68 -4.68 6.86 10.31
C LEU A 68 -3.79 5.61 10.37
N THR A 69 -3.73 4.87 9.28
CA THR A 69 -3.12 3.53 9.24
C THR A 69 -1.72 3.52 8.64
N GLY A 70 -1.35 4.56 7.88
CA GLY A 70 -0.05 4.66 7.21
C GLY A 70 0.20 3.58 6.15
N ILE A 71 -0.86 2.94 5.62
CA ILE A 71 -0.77 2.17 4.38
C ILE A 71 -1.20 3.03 3.20
N LYS A 72 -1.04 2.51 1.99
CA LYS A 72 -1.51 3.19 0.79
C LYS A 72 -3.03 3.38 0.83
N ASN A 73 -3.49 4.52 0.35
CA ASN A 73 -4.92 4.85 0.26
C ASN A 73 -5.52 4.41 -1.08
N ARG A 74 -6.81 4.72 -1.28
CA ARG A 74 -7.56 4.38 -2.49
C ARG A 74 -6.95 4.97 -3.76
N ASN A 75 -6.44 6.21 -3.73
CA ASN A 75 -5.82 6.82 -4.92
C ASN A 75 -4.57 6.07 -5.36
N ALA A 76 -3.73 5.66 -4.40
CA ALA A 76 -2.56 4.84 -4.68
C ALA A 76 -2.95 3.43 -5.18
N MET A 77 -4.05 2.87 -4.66
CA MET A 77 -4.59 1.58 -5.10
C MET A 77 -4.97 1.60 -6.59
N ASP A 78 -5.71 2.61 -7.04
CA ASP A 78 -6.16 2.71 -8.43
C ASP A 78 -4.96 2.69 -9.39
N SER A 79 -3.91 3.49 -9.10
CA SER A 79 -2.67 3.51 -9.88
C SER A 79 -1.88 2.19 -9.84
N ALA A 80 -1.90 1.48 -8.70
CA ALA A 80 -1.21 0.20 -8.56
C ALA A 80 -1.95 -0.91 -9.33
N LEU A 81 -3.28 -0.94 -9.27
CA LEU A 81 -4.11 -1.89 -10.02
C LEU A 81 -3.94 -1.73 -11.53
N GLU A 82 -3.91 -0.50 -12.05
CA GLU A 82 -3.65 -0.26 -13.48
C GLU A 82 -2.33 -0.87 -13.91
N LYS A 83 -1.26 -0.56 -13.20
CA LYS A 83 0.09 -1.08 -13.51
C LYS A 83 0.16 -2.61 -13.40
N ALA A 84 -0.47 -3.19 -12.39
CA ALA A 84 -0.47 -4.64 -12.17
C ALA A 84 -1.30 -5.37 -13.23
N CYS A 85 -2.47 -4.85 -13.62
CA CYS A 85 -3.29 -5.39 -14.70
C CYS A 85 -2.55 -5.36 -16.05
N ASP A 86 -1.91 -4.25 -16.36
CA ASP A 86 -1.11 -4.12 -17.59
C ASP A 86 0.08 -5.09 -17.60
N ALA A 87 0.78 -5.22 -16.47
CA ALA A 87 1.89 -6.17 -16.34
C ALA A 87 1.40 -7.62 -16.46
N SER A 88 0.33 -8.00 -15.75
CA SER A 88 -0.28 -9.32 -15.81
C SER A 88 -0.70 -9.69 -17.24
N LYS A 89 -1.32 -8.75 -17.96
CA LYS A 89 -1.71 -8.93 -19.36
C LYS A 89 -0.50 -9.09 -20.30
N ARG A 90 0.54 -8.28 -20.09
CA ARG A 90 1.76 -8.28 -20.95
C ARG A 90 2.58 -9.55 -20.76
N TYR A 91 2.74 -10.01 -19.54
CA TYR A 91 3.61 -11.13 -19.19
C TYR A 91 2.87 -12.45 -18.99
N ASN A 92 1.54 -12.45 -19.16
CA ASN A 92 0.64 -13.60 -18.93
C ASN A 92 0.87 -14.22 -17.55
N THR A 93 0.87 -13.39 -16.52
CA THR A 93 1.03 -13.80 -15.12
C THR A 93 -0.28 -13.66 -14.36
N ASP A 94 -0.45 -14.52 -13.33
CA ASP A 94 -1.62 -14.45 -12.47
C ASP A 94 -1.64 -13.16 -11.65
N LEU A 95 -2.84 -12.63 -11.44
CA LEU A 95 -3.09 -11.47 -10.62
C LEU A 95 -4.35 -11.72 -9.81
N SER A 96 -4.25 -11.60 -8.50
CA SER A 96 -5.39 -11.75 -7.60
C SER A 96 -5.52 -10.55 -6.67
N ILE A 97 -6.73 -10.32 -6.17
CA ILE A 97 -6.98 -9.35 -5.11
C ILE A 97 -7.78 -9.99 -3.98
N LEU A 98 -7.57 -9.45 -2.78
CA LEU A 98 -8.38 -9.72 -1.61
C LEU A 98 -9.12 -8.45 -1.23
N MET A 99 -10.45 -8.52 -1.09
CA MET A 99 -11.25 -7.48 -0.46
C MET A 99 -11.55 -7.92 0.97
N ILE A 100 -11.16 -7.12 1.95
CA ILE A 100 -11.17 -7.46 3.38
C ILE A 100 -12.00 -6.45 4.13
N ASP A 101 -12.86 -6.92 5.03
CA ASP A 101 -13.68 -6.04 5.87
C ASP A 101 -13.77 -6.59 7.30
N ILE A 102 -13.75 -5.68 8.27
CA ILE A 102 -13.83 -6.05 9.69
C ILE A 102 -15.28 -6.36 10.07
N ASP A 103 -15.51 -7.57 10.53
CA ASP A 103 -16.84 -8.00 10.93
C ASP A 103 -17.36 -7.19 12.14
N HIS A 104 -18.58 -6.65 11.99
CA HIS A 104 -19.24 -5.89 13.05
C HIS A 104 -18.49 -4.65 13.57
N PHE A 105 -17.62 -4.03 12.76
CA PHE A 105 -16.80 -2.88 13.17
C PHE A 105 -17.62 -1.72 13.74
N LYS A 106 -18.81 -1.44 13.16
CA LYS A 106 -19.73 -0.44 13.72
C LYS A 106 -20.10 -0.75 15.17
N LYS A 107 -20.39 -2.02 15.50
CA LYS A 107 -20.70 -2.43 16.88
C LYS A 107 -19.51 -2.21 17.83
N VAL A 108 -18.28 -2.42 17.32
CA VAL A 108 -17.06 -2.12 18.08
C VAL A 108 -16.98 -0.63 18.39
N ASN A 109 -17.17 0.23 17.39
CA ASN A 109 -17.17 1.69 17.58
C ASN A 109 -18.28 2.16 18.54
N ASP A 110 -19.48 1.60 18.39
CA ASP A 110 -20.62 1.96 19.24
C ASP A 110 -20.42 1.52 20.71
N THR A 111 -19.68 0.44 20.93
CA THR A 111 -19.45 -0.12 22.29
C THR A 111 -18.22 0.48 22.97
N TYR A 112 -17.10 0.64 22.22
CA TYR A 112 -15.79 0.99 22.78
C TYR A 112 -15.26 2.36 22.32
N GLY A 113 -16.03 3.05 21.48
CA GLY A 113 -15.70 4.37 20.96
C GLY A 113 -14.75 4.34 19.74
N HIS A 114 -14.76 5.43 18.98
CA HIS A 114 -14.00 5.56 17.74
C HIS A 114 -12.47 5.46 17.94
N LEU A 115 -11.94 5.94 19.07
CA LEU A 115 -10.49 5.83 19.35
C LEU A 115 -10.03 4.37 19.48
N THR A 116 -10.90 3.50 19.97
CA THR A 116 -10.64 2.06 20.01
C THR A 116 -10.70 1.46 18.61
N GLY A 117 -11.69 1.84 17.82
CA GLY A 117 -11.78 1.45 16.41
C GLY A 117 -10.54 1.86 15.60
N ASP A 118 -10.03 3.06 15.81
CA ASP A 118 -8.80 3.54 15.15
C ASP A 118 -7.58 2.67 15.50
N LYS A 119 -7.42 2.28 16.75
CA LYS A 119 -6.35 1.37 17.18
C LYS A 119 -6.50 -0.03 16.54
N ILE A 120 -7.74 -0.52 16.42
CA ILE A 120 -8.02 -1.79 15.73
C ILE A 120 -7.63 -1.71 14.26
N LEU A 121 -7.98 -0.64 13.55
CA LEU A 121 -7.59 -0.42 12.16
C LEU A 121 -6.06 -0.40 12.00
N GLN A 122 -5.34 0.26 12.90
CA GLN A 122 -3.88 0.29 12.91
C GLN A 122 -3.28 -1.10 13.17
N ARG A 123 -3.85 -1.87 14.09
CA ARG A 123 -3.39 -3.23 14.39
C ARG A 123 -3.64 -4.19 13.24
N LEU A 124 -4.85 -4.15 12.65
CA LEU A 124 -5.17 -4.90 11.43
C LEU A 124 -4.17 -4.60 10.32
N THR A 125 -3.90 -3.32 10.08
CA THR A 125 -2.92 -2.88 9.10
C THR A 125 -1.54 -3.48 9.33
N ALA A 126 -1.10 -3.59 10.58
CA ALA A 126 0.17 -4.24 10.90
C ALA A 126 0.18 -5.73 10.50
N VAL A 127 -0.93 -6.44 10.71
CA VAL A 127 -1.10 -7.84 10.28
C VAL A 127 -1.04 -7.94 8.76
N LEU A 128 -1.74 -7.06 8.03
CA LEU A 128 -1.72 -7.05 6.57
C LEU A 128 -0.31 -6.80 6.03
N LYS A 129 0.40 -5.79 6.55
CA LYS A 129 1.79 -5.49 6.16
C LYS A 129 2.74 -6.67 6.40
N GLN A 130 2.61 -7.36 7.52
CA GLN A 130 3.42 -8.55 7.82
C GLN A 130 3.10 -9.73 6.92
N SER A 131 1.88 -9.79 6.38
CA SER A 131 1.45 -10.84 5.47
C SER A 131 1.90 -10.62 4.03
N CYS A 132 2.19 -9.37 3.63
CA CYS A 132 2.64 -9.00 2.28
C CYS A 132 4.04 -9.57 1.98
N ARG A 133 4.19 -10.14 0.78
CA ARG A 133 5.50 -10.38 0.15
C ARG A 133 6.01 -9.07 -0.47
N LEU A 134 7.22 -9.06 -0.99
CA LEU A 134 7.83 -7.87 -1.62
C LEU A 134 6.99 -7.32 -2.81
N ALA A 135 6.32 -8.20 -3.54
CA ALA A 135 5.50 -7.83 -4.69
C ALA A 135 4.03 -7.54 -4.35
N ASP A 136 3.60 -7.85 -3.11
CA ASP A 136 2.23 -7.65 -2.66
C ASP A 136 2.07 -6.24 -2.09
N GLU A 137 0.88 -5.69 -2.22
CA GLU A 137 0.57 -4.36 -1.70
C GLU A 137 -0.76 -4.37 -0.95
N ALA A 138 -0.82 -3.60 0.15
CA ALA A 138 -2.03 -3.44 0.93
C ALA A 138 -2.49 -1.98 0.93
N PHE A 139 -3.80 -1.78 0.78
CA PHE A 139 -4.45 -0.48 0.65
C PHE A 139 -5.63 -0.37 1.61
N ARG A 140 -5.91 0.84 2.09
CA ARG A 140 -7.19 1.15 2.73
C ARG A 140 -8.18 1.57 1.65
N PHE A 141 -9.19 0.76 1.42
CA PHE A 141 -10.21 0.97 0.39
C PHE A 141 -11.31 1.92 0.86
N GLY A 142 -11.74 1.77 2.12
CA GLY A 142 -12.79 2.55 2.76
C GLY A 142 -12.58 2.71 4.26
N GLY A 143 -13.63 2.97 5.00
CA GLY A 143 -13.57 3.17 6.45
C GLY A 143 -12.95 2.00 7.22
N GLU A 144 -13.53 0.82 7.03
CA GLU A 144 -13.14 -0.46 7.66
C GLU A 144 -12.73 -1.51 6.61
N GLU A 145 -12.63 -1.10 5.35
CA GLU A 145 -12.37 -1.96 4.20
C GLU A 145 -10.93 -1.79 3.71
N PHE A 146 -10.32 -2.92 3.37
CA PHE A 146 -8.95 -3.00 2.87
C PHE A 146 -8.90 -3.84 1.61
N LEU A 147 -7.97 -3.50 0.71
CA LEU A 147 -7.67 -4.30 -0.46
C LEU A 147 -6.21 -4.75 -0.41
N MET A 148 -5.96 -6.01 -0.75
CA MET A 148 -4.61 -6.49 -1.03
C MET A 148 -4.48 -6.89 -2.49
N LEU A 149 -3.41 -6.43 -3.12
CA LEU A 149 -3.03 -6.75 -4.48
C LEU A 149 -1.92 -7.80 -4.45
N LEU A 150 -2.17 -8.96 -5.04
CA LEU A 150 -1.28 -10.12 -5.03
C LEU A 150 -0.77 -10.39 -6.44
N GLN A 151 0.44 -9.94 -6.74
CA GLN A 151 1.05 -10.13 -8.04
C GLN A 151 1.61 -11.56 -8.17
N ASN A 152 1.57 -12.12 -9.40
CA ASN A 152 2.03 -13.48 -9.70
C ASN A 152 1.42 -14.55 -8.78
N THR A 153 0.14 -14.38 -8.43
CA THR A 153 -0.56 -15.23 -7.48
C THR A 153 -1.88 -15.69 -8.06
N ALA A 154 -2.03 -16.99 -8.26
CA ALA A 154 -3.25 -17.63 -8.70
C ALA A 154 -4.26 -17.73 -7.55
N GLN A 155 -5.52 -18.09 -7.89
CA GLN A 155 -6.66 -18.17 -6.98
C GLN A 155 -6.37 -18.97 -5.71
N ASP A 156 -5.76 -20.16 -5.83
CA ASP A 156 -5.48 -21.02 -4.67
C ASP A 156 -4.49 -20.36 -3.71
N GLY A 157 -3.42 -19.77 -4.25
CA GLY A 157 -2.45 -19.02 -3.44
C GLY A 157 -3.04 -17.76 -2.79
N ALA A 158 -4.00 -17.11 -3.47
CA ALA A 158 -4.72 -15.98 -2.91
C ALA A 158 -5.66 -16.42 -1.77
N LEU A 159 -6.33 -17.55 -1.91
CA LEU A 159 -7.18 -18.14 -0.86
C LEU A 159 -6.34 -18.56 0.36
N GLU A 160 -5.19 -19.20 0.14
CA GLU A 160 -4.26 -19.52 1.24
C GLU A 160 -3.80 -18.28 2.01
N MET A 161 -3.49 -17.21 1.28
CA MET A 161 -3.13 -15.92 1.89
C MET A 161 -4.29 -15.35 2.69
N ALA A 162 -5.51 -15.33 2.13
CA ALA A 162 -6.71 -14.85 2.79
C ALA A 162 -6.98 -15.60 4.10
N GLU A 163 -6.95 -16.93 4.08
CA GLU A 163 -7.17 -17.76 5.27
C GLU A 163 -6.07 -17.58 6.33
N ARG A 164 -4.82 -17.37 5.92
CA ARG A 164 -3.73 -17.05 6.84
C ARG A 164 -3.96 -15.71 7.55
N ILE A 165 -4.39 -14.69 6.81
CA ILE A 165 -4.71 -13.37 7.36
C ILE A 165 -5.90 -13.48 8.30
N ARG A 166 -6.99 -14.10 7.87
CA ARG A 166 -8.21 -14.29 8.67
C ARG A 166 -7.89 -14.96 10.01
N LYS A 167 -7.18 -16.09 9.98
CA LYS A 167 -6.76 -16.82 11.20
C LYS A 167 -5.81 -16.00 12.07
N SER A 168 -4.88 -15.26 11.46
CA SER A 168 -4.00 -14.37 12.23
C SER A 168 -4.77 -13.30 12.98
N ILE A 169 -5.84 -12.76 12.41
CA ILE A 169 -6.69 -11.76 13.04
C ILE A 169 -7.54 -12.39 14.14
N GLU A 170 -8.16 -13.54 13.86
CA GLU A 170 -8.99 -14.28 14.83
C GLU A 170 -8.22 -14.67 16.11
N ILE A 171 -6.94 -15.03 15.96
CA ILE A 171 -6.06 -15.45 17.07
C ILE A 171 -5.40 -14.25 17.75
N ASN A 172 -5.25 -13.12 17.05
CA ASN A 172 -4.59 -11.95 17.61
C ASN A 172 -5.39 -11.41 18.80
N ASP A 173 -4.70 -11.27 19.91
CA ASP A 173 -5.23 -10.58 21.08
C ASP A 173 -5.29 -9.07 20.79
N PHE A 174 -6.43 -8.61 20.27
CA PHE A 174 -6.73 -7.19 20.18
C PHE A 174 -7.05 -6.58 21.54
N GLY A 175 -7.13 -7.39 22.62
CA GLY A 175 -7.34 -6.99 23.99
C GLY A 175 -6.20 -6.15 24.59
N GLY A 176 -4.99 -6.20 24.02
CA GLY A 176 -3.94 -5.21 24.32
C GLY A 176 -4.28 -3.79 23.84
N VAL A 177 -5.34 -3.62 23.05
CA VAL A 177 -5.94 -2.34 22.65
C VAL A 177 -7.11 -1.98 23.56
N LEU A 178 -7.72 -2.97 24.21
CA LEU A 178 -8.81 -2.86 25.15
C LEU A 178 -8.34 -3.32 26.52
N GLU A 179 -8.72 -2.62 27.58
CA GLU A 179 -8.49 -3.06 28.96
C GLU A 179 -9.29 -4.33 29.30
N GLU A 180 -10.27 -4.71 28.47
CA GLU A 180 -11.09 -5.91 28.60
C GLU A 180 -10.61 -7.01 27.65
N LYS A 181 -10.39 -8.19 28.21
CA LYS A 181 -9.62 -9.31 27.65
C LYS A 181 -10.20 -10.05 26.45
N ASP A 182 -11.43 -9.83 26.00
CA ASP A 182 -12.07 -10.71 25.01
C ASP A 182 -12.93 -9.95 23.98
N LEU A 183 -12.32 -9.18 23.09
CA LEU A 183 -13.01 -8.79 21.88
C LEU A 183 -12.61 -9.75 20.73
N PRO A 184 -13.45 -10.74 20.39
CA PRO A 184 -13.20 -11.58 19.22
C PRO A 184 -13.39 -10.72 17.98
N LEU A 185 -12.29 -10.26 17.41
CA LEU A 185 -12.29 -9.56 16.13
C LEU A 185 -12.14 -10.58 15.01
N THR A 186 -13.04 -10.52 14.05
CA THR A 186 -12.96 -11.33 12.84
C THR A 186 -13.04 -10.46 11.58
N VAL A 187 -12.64 -11.03 10.47
CA VAL A 187 -12.74 -10.41 9.15
C VAL A 187 -13.40 -11.35 8.17
N SER A 188 -14.17 -10.79 7.25
CA SER A 188 -14.64 -11.47 6.06
C SER A 188 -13.76 -11.06 4.88
N ILE A 189 -13.44 -12.00 4.00
CA ILE A 189 -12.53 -11.78 2.87
C ILE A 189 -13.15 -12.31 1.59
N GLY A 190 -13.25 -11.45 0.58
CA GLY A 190 -13.56 -11.83 -0.79
C GLY A 190 -12.28 -11.97 -1.61
N VAL A 191 -12.14 -13.05 -2.34
CA VAL A 191 -10.98 -13.38 -3.16
C VAL A 191 -11.39 -13.41 -4.62
N ALA A 192 -10.67 -12.70 -5.48
CA ALA A 192 -10.85 -12.77 -6.93
C ALA A 192 -9.50 -12.85 -7.64
N GLN A 193 -9.41 -13.75 -8.61
CA GLN A 193 -8.34 -13.79 -9.59
C GLN A 193 -8.82 -13.07 -10.86
N ARG A 194 -7.93 -12.32 -11.49
CA ARG A 194 -8.20 -11.65 -12.74
C ARG A 194 -8.28 -12.65 -13.90
N ASP A 195 -9.37 -12.62 -14.65
CA ASP A 195 -9.46 -13.28 -15.95
C ASP A 195 -8.83 -12.43 -17.05
N LEU A 196 -8.43 -13.07 -18.17
CA LEU A 196 -7.71 -12.39 -19.26
C LEU A 196 -8.41 -11.14 -19.80
N ASN A 197 -9.74 -11.14 -19.80
CA ASN A 197 -10.57 -10.06 -20.34
C ASN A 197 -11.12 -9.11 -19.27
N ASP A 198 -10.85 -9.38 -18.00
CA ASP A 198 -11.34 -8.52 -16.93
C ASP A 198 -10.63 -7.16 -17.01
N ASP A 199 -11.43 -6.11 -16.93
CA ASP A 199 -10.95 -4.80 -16.52
C ASP A 199 -10.83 -4.72 -14.99
N ILE A 200 -10.29 -3.60 -14.49
CA ILE A 200 -10.07 -3.38 -13.05
C ILE A 200 -11.38 -3.38 -12.29
N GLN A 201 -12.41 -2.77 -12.87
CA GLN A 201 -13.73 -2.65 -12.24
C GLN A 201 -14.35 -4.03 -12.03
N GLN A 202 -14.29 -4.89 -13.06
CA GLN A 202 -14.80 -6.26 -12.99
C GLN A 202 -14.04 -7.09 -11.95
N LEU A 203 -12.71 -6.93 -11.85
CA LEU A 203 -11.92 -7.62 -10.82
C LEU A 203 -12.33 -7.20 -9.41
N ILE A 204 -12.51 -5.89 -9.17
CA ILE A 204 -12.98 -5.37 -7.88
C ILE A 204 -14.40 -5.87 -7.58
N GLU A 205 -15.31 -5.84 -8.55
CA GLU A 205 -16.69 -6.32 -8.39
C GLU A 205 -16.76 -7.80 -8.02
N LYS A 206 -15.92 -8.64 -8.62
CA LYS A 206 -15.80 -10.07 -8.27
C LYS A 206 -15.39 -10.26 -6.81
N ALA A 207 -14.37 -9.51 -6.35
CA ALA A 207 -13.92 -9.58 -4.97
C ALA A 207 -14.98 -9.06 -3.98
N ASP A 208 -15.68 -7.97 -4.33
CA ASP A 208 -16.74 -7.40 -3.51
C ASP A 208 -17.96 -8.34 -3.40
N GLN A 209 -18.37 -8.96 -4.48
CA GLN A 209 -19.45 -9.97 -4.48
C GLN A 209 -19.10 -11.15 -3.57
N SER A 210 -17.86 -11.61 -3.59
CA SER A 210 -17.38 -12.69 -2.71
C SER A 210 -17.33 -12.26 -1.24
N LEU A 211 -16.90 -11.04 -0.96
CA LEU A 211 -16.93 -10.45 0.38
C LEU A 211 -18.36 -10.33 0.90
N TYR A 212 -19.27 -9.84 0.07
CA TYR A 212 -20.68 -9.74 0.41
C TYR A 212 -21.29 -11.11 0.73
N PHE A 213 -20.98 -12.13 -0.08
CA PHE A 213 -21.40 -13.51 0.17
C PHE A 213 -20.84 -14.00 1.53
N ALA A 214 -19.57 -13.77 1.83
CA ALA A 214 -18.97 -14.12 3.11
C ALA A 214 -19.72 -13.49 4.30
N LYS A 215 -20.03 -12.19 4.19
CA LYS A 215 -20.78 -11.45 5.23
C LYS A 215 -22.19 -12.00 5.45
N ARG A 216 -22.87 -12.47 4.40
CA ARG A 216 -24.23 -13.04 4.50
C ARG A 216 -24.25 -14.46 5.04
N HIS A 217 -23.20 -15.24 4.80
CA HIS A 217 -23.15 -16.66 5.14
C HIS A 217 -22.37 -16.97 6.41
N GLY A 218 -22.39 -16.07 7.37
CA GLY A 218 -21.87 -16.31 8.73
C GLY A 218 -20.65 -15.50 9.11
N ARG A 219 -20.07 -14.70 8.19
CA ARG A 219 -18.83 -13.92 8.42
C ARG A 219 -17.63 -14.81 8.76
N ASN A 220 -16.52 -14.19 9.19
CA ASN A 220 -15.29 -14.89 9.59
C ASN A 220 -14.87 -16.00 8.61
N GLN A 221 -14.84 -15.71 7.33
CA GLN A 221 -14.51 -16.65 6.26
C GLN A 221 -13.93 -15.95 5.05
N SER A 222 -13.18 -16.71 4.25
CA SER A 222 -12.65 -16.27 2.96
C SER A 222 -13.40 -17.00 1.85
N ILE A 223 -13.97 -16.25 0.92
CA ILE A 223 -14.76 -16.76 -0.18
C ILE A 223 -14.10 -16.39 -1.50
N VAL A 224 -13.90 -17.39 -2.35
CA VAL A 224 -13.41 -17.20 -3.71
C VAL A 224 -14.57 -16.93 -4.64
N TYR A 225 -14.40 -15.97 -5.55
CA TYR A 225 -15.40 -15.68 -6.57
C TYR A 225 -15.69 -16.90 -7.45
N SER A 226 -16.98 -17.16 -7.66
CA SER A 226 -17.48 -18.11 -8.66
C SER A 226 -18.75 -17.55 -9.29
N GLU A 227 -19.10 -18.01 -10.50
CA GLU A 227 -20.33 -17.59 -11.18
C GLU A 227 -21.62 -17.92 -10.38
N GLU A 228 -21.58 -18.89 -9.47
CA GLU A 228 -22.68 -19.22 -8.57
C GLU A 228 -22.97 -18.10 -7.57
N ILE A 229 -21.92 -17.43 -7.07
CA ILE A 229 -22.02 -16.32 -6.12
C ILE A 229 -22.71 -15.11 -6.75
N LYS A 230 -22.47 -14.86 -8.04
CA LYS A 230 -23.07 -13.75 -8.78
C LYS A 230 -24.61 -13.76 -8.71
N ASN A 231 -25.22 -14.94 -8.71
CA ASN A 231 -26.67 -15.08 -8.69
C ASN A 231 -27.30 -14.81 -7.31
N ASP A 232 -26.49 -14.76 -6.24
CA ASP A 232 -26.94 -14.50 -4.86
C ASP A 232 -26.70 -13.04 -4.42
N SER A 233 -26.11 -12.23 -5.30
CA SER A 233 -25.87 -10.81 -5.06
C SER A 233 -27.10 -9.97 -5.45
N PRO A 234 -27.54 -9.01 -4.62
CA PRO A 234 -28.62 -8.11 -5.03
C PRO A 234 -28.16 -7.30 -6.24
N SER A 235 -29.00 -7.25 -7.26
CA SER A 235 -28.81 -6.32 -8.39
C SER A 235 -28.70 -4.90 -7.87
N SER A 236 -27.60 -4.23 -8.16
CA SER A 236 -27.31 -2.83 -7.80
C SER A 236 -28.32 -1.88 -8.40
#